data_49862d0f7952be6756c6cc981db3ac8f
#
_entry.id   49862d0f7952be6756c6cc981db3ac8f
#
_cell.length_a   1.000
_cell.length_b   1.000
_cell.length_c   1.000
_cell.angle_alpha   90.00
_cell.angle_beta   90.00
_cell.angle_gamma   90.00
#
_symmetry.space_group_name_H-M   'P 1'
#
loop_
_entity.id
_entity.type
_entity.pdbx_description
1 polymer ?
#
loop_
_entity_poly.entity_id
_entity_poly.type
_entity_poly.pdbx_seq_one_letter_code
_entity_poly.pdbx_strand_id
1 'polypeptide(L)'
;MEIVRHGLAGGPLEWVVYDTPIRCPYLPGETARLPLRLPTRRLRPHELAQRLRAGDRRQGSLLYRPSCPTCRACEAIRIDVTAFTPDKTQRRIFRRGEAALRTDVGRPSLTPEKVALYNRHKRERSLLISDGLIDADGYEQFLVDTCADTIELTYCGADGLVGVAIADRAGDALSAVYSFYDPSYARLSPGAYSILKQVALCHEWGLRYLYLGLYVADCRAMRYKARYRPHERLIDGRWRRFA
;
A
#
# COMPACT_ATOMS: atom_id res chain seq x y z
N MET A 1 -4.08 -24.07 -13.84
CA MET A 1 -4.37 -22.61 -13.77
C MET A 1 -5.87 -22.46 -13.91
N GLU A 2 -6.57 -22.00 -12.87
CA GLU A 2 -8.03 -21.93 -12.82
C GLU A 2 -8.49 -20.49 -13.13
N ILE A 3 -9.51 -20.37 -14.00
CA ILE A 3 -10.14 -19.06 -14.27
C ILE A 3 -11.22 -18.84 -13.24
N VAL A 4 -11.11 -17.77 -12.48
CA VAL A 4 -12.11 -17.37 -11.49
C VAL A 4 -12.86 -16.13 -11.97
N ARG A 5 -14.19 -16.23 -12.06
CA ARG A 5 -15.04 -15.06 -12.10
C ARG A 5 -15.23 -14.60 -10.66
N HIS A 6 -14.48 -13.59 -10.21
CA HIS A 6 -14.87 -12.92 -8.98
C HIS A 6 -16.22 -12.24 -9.20
N GLY A 7 -17.19 -12.52 -8.32
CA GLY A 7 -18.58 -12.08 -8.40
C GLY A 7 -18.85 -10.56 -8.29
N LEU A 8 -17.90 -9.74 -8.73
CA LEU A 8 -18.09 -8.30 -8.92
C LEU A 8 -18.49 -8.11 -10.39
N ALA A 9 -19.76 -7.79 -10.61
CA ALA A 9 -20.32 -7.59 -11.93
C ALA A 9 -19.48 -6.59 -12.75
N GLY A 10 -19.07 -6.99 -13.96
CA GLY A 10 -18.43 -6.14 -14.95
C GLY A 10 -16.89 -6.03 -14.90
N GLY A 11 -16.20 -6.67 -13.97
CA GLY A 11 -14.73 -6.69 -13.92
C GLY A 11 -14.12 -7.73 -14.90
N PRO A 12 -12.78 -7.65 -15.18
CA PRO A 12 -12.10 -8.67 -15.96
C PRO A 12 -12.11 -10.03 -15.26
N LEU A 13 -11.98 -11.09 -16.05
CA LEU A 13 -11.65 -12.42 -15.52
C LEU A 13 -10.27 -12.38 -14.88
N GLU A 14 -10.04 -13.25 -13.89
CA GLU A 14 -8.77 -13.38 -13.20
C GLU A 14 -8.29 -14.82 -13.23
N TRP A 15 -7.00 -15.01 -13.47
CA TRP A 15 -6.33 -16.30 -13.35
C TRP A 15 -5.80 -16.44 -11.93
N VAL A 16 -6.12 -17.51 -11.23
CA VAL A 16 -5.41 -17.89 -10.01
C VAL A 16 -4.06 -18.45 -10.42
N VAL A 17 -3.00 -17.70 -10.13
CA VAL A 17 -1.62 -18.07 -10.49
C VAL A 17 -0.88 -18.71 -9.32
N TYR A 18 -1.35 -18.48 -8.10
CA TYR A 18 -0.80 -19.09 -6.88
C TYR A 18 -1.87 -19.16 -5.80
N ASP A 19 -2.01 -20.32 -5.15
CA ASP A 19 -2.97 -20.54 -4.07
C ASP A 19 -2.49 -21.66 -3.12
N THR A 20 -1.25 -21.60 -2.68
CA THR A 20 -0.70 -22.56 -1.74
C THR A 20 -0.66 -21.93 -0.35
N PRO A 21 -1.04 -22.65 0.73
CA PRO A 21 -0.84 -22.18 2.09
C PRO A 21 0.64 -21.94 2.39
N ILE A 22 0.91 -20.84 3.09
CA ILE A 22 2.26 -20.43 3.49
C ILE A 22 2.28 -20.09 4.99
N ARG A 23 3.47 -20.00 5.58
CA ARG A 23 3.63 -19.42 6.91
C ARG A 23 3.12 -17.97 6.91
N CYS A 24 2.31 -17.61 7.91
CA CYS A 24 1.77 -16.24 8.00
C CYS A 24 2.90 -15.20 8.15
N PRO A 25 2.95 -14.16 7.30
CA PRO A 25 3.97 -13.11 7.41
C PRO A 25 3.72 -12.13 8.55
N TYR A 26 2.58 -12.21 9.23
CA TYR A 26 2.17 -11.24 10.26
C TYR A 26 2.08 -11.83 11.65
N LEU A 27 1.61 -13.07 11.79
CA LEU A 27 1.35 -13.74 13.07
C LEU A 27 2.18 -15.03 13.16
N PRO A 28 3.09 -15.13 14.12
CA PRO A 28 3.87 -16.35 14.33
C PRO A 28 2.97 -17.57 14.60
N GLY A 29 3.30 -18.69 14.01
CA GLY A 29 2.58 -19.96 14.21
C GLY A 29 1.31 -20.13 13.37
N GLU A 30 0.82 -19.09 12.71
CA GLU A 30 -0.37 -19.13 11.87
C GLU A 30 -0.06 -19.54 10.43
N THR A 31 -1.04 -20.18 9.78
CA THR A 31 -1.01 -20.50 8.35
C THR A 31 -1.81 -19.47 7.58
N ALA A 32 -1.17 -18.84 6.59
CA ALA A 32 -1.81 -17.91 5.68
C ALA A 32 -2.17 -18.57 4.35
N ARG A 33 -3.29 -18.14 3.77
CA ARG A 33 -3.67 -18.41 2.39
C ARG A 33 -3.95 -17.09 1.70
N LEU A 34 -3.13 -16.74 0.73
CA LEU A 34 -3.16 -15.47 0.00
C LEU A 34 -3.24 -15.77 -1.52
N PRO A 35 -4.40 -16.17 -2.05
CA PRO A 35 -4.54 -16.48 -3.47
C PRO A 35 -4.13 -15.30 -4.33
N LEU A 36 -3.10 -15.48 -5.17
CA LEU A 36 -2.64 -14.46 -6.11
C LEU A 36 -3.39 -14.63 -7.43
N ARG A 37 -3.98 -13.56 -7.91
CA ARG A 37 -4.86 -13.53 -9.06
C ARG A 37 -4.37 -12.49 -10.07
N LEU A 38 -4.19 -12.92 -11.32
CA LEU A 38 -3.79 -12.06 -12.42
C LEU A 38 -5.04 -11.67 -13.23
N PRO A 39 -5.43 -10.39 -13.26
CA PRO A 39 -6.48 -9.91 -14.13
C PRO A 39 -6.09 -10.08 -15.62
N THR A 40 -7.03 -10.47 -16.47
CA THR A 40 -6.80 -10.67 -17.92
C THR A 40 -6.52 -9.36 -18.69
N ARG A 41 -6.74 -8.22 -18.06
CA ARG A 41 -6.38 -6.87 -18.52
C ARG A 41 -6.22 -5.93 -17.33
N ARG A 42 -5.66 -4.76 -17.58
CA ARG A 42 -5.61 -3.69 -16.56
C ARG A 42 -7.03 -3.33 -16.08
N LEU A 43 -7.13 -3.09 -14.78
CA LEU A 43 -8.36 -2.65 -14.12
C LEU A 43 -8.59 -1.16 -14.41
N ARG A 44 -9.83 -0.81 -14.71
CA ARG A 44 -10.27 0.58 -14.70
C ARG A 44 -10.36 1.09 -13.26
N PRO A 45 -10.24 2.40 -13.00
CA PRO A 45 -10.26 2.94 -11.63
C PRO A 45 -11.48 2.51 -10.81
N HIS A 46 -12.68 2.47 -11.40
CA HIS A 46 -13.89 2.04 -10.70
C HIS A 46 -13.89 0.52 -10.38
N GLU A 47 -13.28 -0.32 -11.24
CA GLU A 47 -13.14 -1.74 -11.00
C GLU A 47 -12.18 -2.01 -9.82
N LEU A 48 -11.06 -1.27 -9.77
CA LEU A 48 -10.14 -1.33 -8.64
C LEU A 48 -10.82 -0.84 -7.35
N ALA A 49 -11.63 0.24 -7.41
CA ALA A 49 -12.39 0.72 -6.26
C ALA A 49 -13.32 -0.37 -5.68
N GLN A 50 -14.02 -1.12 -6.53
CA GLN A 50 -14.84 -2.26 -6.10
C GLN A 50 -13.99 -3.35 -5.42
N ARG A 51 -12.81 -3.66 -5.97
CA ARG A 51 -11.87 -4.64 -5.40
C ARG A 51 -11.38 -4.21 -4.02
N LEU A 52 -10.98 -2.95 -3.87
CA LEU A 52 -10.52 -2.39 -2.60
C LEU A 52 -11.63 -2.37 -1.54
N ARG A 53 -12.87 -2.02 -1.94
CA ARG A 53 -14.04 -2.06 -1.05
C ARG A 53 -14.34 -3.47 -0.54
N ALA A 54 -14.08 -4.48 -1.37
CA ALA A 54 -14.22 -5.89 -1.01
C ALA A 54 -13.02 -6.45 -0.23
N GLY A 55 -11.97 -5.66 0.02
CA GLY A 55 -10.80 -6.05 0.80
C GLY A 55 -9.61 -6.57 -0.03
N ASP A 56 -9.68 -6.51 -1.35
CA ASP A 56 -8.55 -6.89 -2.20
C ASP A 56 -7.38 -5.94 -2.05
N ARG A 57 -6.19 -6.46 -2.28
CA ARG A 57 -4.90 -5.75 -2.29
C ARG A 57 -4.13 -6.09 -3.55
N ARG A 58 -3.12 -5.26 -3.90
CA ARG A 58 -2.27 -5.46 -5.06
C ARG A 58 -0.81 -5.73 -4.66
N GLN A 59 -0.16 -6.58 -5.44
CA GLN A 59 1.28 -6.81 -5.42
C GLN A 59 1.75 -6.99 -6.87
N GLY A 60 2.55 -6.04 -7.40
CA GLY A 60 2.88 -6.05 -8.82
C GLY A 60 1.61 -6.02 -9.68
N SER A 61 1.52 -6.89 -10.64
CA SER A 61 0.34 -7.06 -11.49
C SER A 61 -0.75 -7.97 -10.89
N LEU A 62 -0.55 -8.46 -9.66
CA LEU A 62 -1.42 -9.44 -9.02
C LEU A 62 -2.32 -8.81 -7.97
N LEU A 63 -3.54 -9.32 -7.86
CA LEU A 63 -4.47 -9.04 -6.77
C LEU A 63 -4.47 -10.18 -5.76
N TYR A 64 -4.69 -9.86 -4.49
CA TYR A 64 -4.90 -10.87 -3.46
C TYR A 64 -5.86 -10.39 -2.38
N ARG A 65 -6.45 -11.34 -1.67
CA ARG A 65 -7.20 -11.12 -0.43
C ARG A 65 -6.89 -12.27 0.52
N PRO A 66 -6.58 -11.99 1.80
CA PRO A 66 -6.42 -13.05 2.79
C PRO A 66 -7.66 -13.96 2.85
N SER A 67 -7.43 -15.26 2.74
CA SER A 67 -8.45 -16.31 2.76
C SER A 67 -8.00 -17.50 3.63
N CYS A 68 -7.43 -17.16 4.80
CA CYS A 68 -6.87 -18.14 5.72
C CYS A 68 -7.96 -19.08 6.26
N PRO A 69 -7.67 -20.38 6.48
CA PRO A 69 -8.68 -21.35 6.90
C PRO A 69 -9.31 -21.01 8.26
N THR A 70 -8.50 -20.60 9.23
CA THR A 70 -8.91 -20.41 10.63
C THR A 70 -8.81 -18.96 11.10
N CYS A 71 -7.99 -18.12 10.47
CA CYS A 71 -7.67 -16.77 10.94
C CYS A 71 -8.43 -15.69 10.15
N ARG A 72 -8.92 -14.64 10.85
CA ARG A 72 -9.58 -13.46 10.27
C ARG A 72 -8.95 -12.13 10.72
N ALA A 73 -7.72 -12.17 11.23
CA ALA A 73 -7.04 -11.00 11.81
C ALA A 73 -6.64 -9.91 10.81
N CYS A 74 -6.60 -10.22 9.51
CA CYS A 74 -6.25 -9.26 8.46
C CYS A 74 -7.47 -8.43 8.06
N GLU A 75 -7.52 -7.19 8.50
CA GLU A 75 -8.59 -6.24 8.18
C GLU A 75 -8.07 -5.21 7.17
N ALA A 76 -8.76 -5.01 6.04
CA ALA A 76 -8.44 -3.87 5.19
C ALA A 76 -8.74 -2.58 5.95
N ILE A 77 -7.85 -1.58 5.84
CA ILE A 77 -7.99 -0.29 6.55
C ILE A 77 -7.92 0.87 5.55
N ARG A 78 -8.80 1.87 5.76
CA ARG A 78 -8.81 3.12 4.98
C ARG A 78 -9.11 4.33 5.86
N ILE A 79 -8.65 5.49 5.42
CA ILE A 79 -8.98 6.79 6.00
C ILE A 79 -10.12 7.39 5.16
N ASP A 80 -11.20 7.86 5.79
CA ASP A 80 -12.14 8.79 5.17
C ASP A 80 -11.51 10.19 5.25
N VAL A 81 -10.96 10.63 4.12
CA VAL A 81 -10.16 11.86 4.03
C VAL A 81 -10.99 13.09 4.38
N THR A 82 -12.28 13.09 4.07
CA THR A 82 -13.18 14.21 4.37
C THR A 82 -13.44 14.40 5.85
N ALA A 83 -13.31 13.32 6.63
CA ALA A 83 -13.53 13.32 8.08
C ALA A 83 -12.21 13.33 8.89
N PHE A 84 -11.08 13.13 8.21
CA PHE A 84 -9.77 13.02 8.86
C PHE A 84 -9.22 14.41 9.21
N THR A 85 -8.81 14.56 10.46
CA THR A 85 -8.09 15.77 10.93
C THR A 85 -6.76 15.34 11.55
N PRO A 86 -5.62 15.78 10.99
CA PRO A 86 -4.31 15.45 11.55
C PRO A 86 -4.15 15.95 12.97
N ASP A 87 -3.62 15.11 13.86
CA ASP A 87 -3.26 15.52 15.22
C ASP A 87 -2.04 16.49 15.24
N LYS A 88 -1.69 17.00 16.43
CA LYS A 88 -0.57 17.95 16.61
C LYS A 88 0.76 17.37 16.08
N THR A 89 1.01 16.09 16.31
CA THR A 89 2.24 15.43 15.88
C THR A 89 2.24 15.24 14.36
N GLN A 90 1.13 14.79 13.78
CA GLN A 90 0.97 14.63 12.34
C GLN A 90 1.11 15.95 11.59
N ARG A 91 0.50 17.03 12.09
CA ARG A 91 0.69 18.40 11.52
C ARG A 91 2.15 18.85 11.56
N ARG A 92 2.87 18.56 12.67
CA ARG A 92 4.30 18.89 12.77
C ARG A 92 5.14 18.07 11.78
N ILE A 93 4.86 16.77 11.63
CA ILE A 93 5.55 15.92 10.64
C ILE A 93 5.30 16.44 9.23
N PHE A 94 4.06 16.74 8.89
CA PHE A 94 3.70 17.22 7.56
C PHE A 94 4.41 18.54 7.24
N ARG A 95 4.35 19.55 8.12
CA ARG A 95 5.04 20.83 7.92
C ARG A 95 6.55 20.67 7.74
N ARG A 96 7.19 19.81 8.53
CA ARG A 96 8.64 19.56 8.39
C ARG A 96 8.97 18.86 7.07
N GLY A 97 8.15 17.93 6.66
CA GLY A 97 8.31 17.26 5.37
C GLY A 97 8.14 18.24 4.20
N GLU A 98 7.07 19.04 4.20
CA GLU A 98 6.85 20.05 3.13
C GLU A 98 7.99 21.10 3.06
N ALA A 99 8.61 21.46 4.20
CA ALA A 99 9.73 22.39 4.22
C ALA A 99 11.05 21.79 3.75
N ALA A 100 11.22 20.46 3.86
CA ALA A 100 12.49 19.78 3.60
C ALA A 100 12.50 18.95 2.32
N LEU A 101 11.34 18.59 1.80
CA LEU A 101 11.19 17.64 0.69
C LEU A 101 10.33 18.23 -0.43
N ARG A 102 10.85 18.18 -1.64
CA ARG A 102 10.06 18.36 -2.86
C ARG A 102 9.40 17.03 -3.20
N THR A 103 8.11 17.06 -3.53
CA THR A 103 7.36 15.88 -3.95
C THR A 103 6.98 16.00 -5.42
N ASP A 104 7.41 15.02 -6.21
CA ASP A 104 7.00 14.90 -7.61
C ASP A 104 6.05 13.70 -7.74
N VAL A 105 5.01 13.84 -8.56
CA VAL A 105 4.04 12.77 -8.85
C VAL A 105 4.14 12.42 -10.32
N GLY A 106 4.40 11.14 -10.60
CA GLY A 106 4.57 10.65 -11.96
C GLY A 106 4.13 9.20 -12.13
N ARG A 107 4.54 8.58 -13.23
CA ARG A 107 4.40 7.14 -13.44
C ARG A 107 5.51 6.40 -12.71
N PRO A 108 5.25 5.18 -12.18
CA PRO A 108 6.31 4.34 -11.64
C PRO A 108 7.42 4.12 -12.66
N SER A 109 8.65 4.18 -12.20
CA SER A 109 9.82 4.02 -13.06
C SER A 109 10.96 3.30 -12.33
N LEU A 110 11.68 2.48 -13.08
CA LEU A 110 12.89 1.83 -12.64
C LEU A 110 14.08 2.77 -12.82
N THR A 111 14.85 3.00 -11.74
CA THR A 111 16.20 3.60 -11.82
C THR A 111 17.15 2.90 -10.85
N PRO A 112 18.45 2.86 -11.14
CA PRO A 112 19.44 2.27 -10.23
C PRO A 112 19.40 2.89 -8.83
N GLU A 113 19.16 4.19 -8.73
CA GLU A 113 19.05 4.92 -7.47
C GLU A 113 17.88 4.42 -6.61
N LYS A 114 16.71 4.18 -7.23
CA LYS A 114 15.54 3.65 -6.53
C LYS A 114 15.74 2.22 -6.04
N VAL A 115 16.37 1.36 -6.86
CA VAL A 115 16.73 -0.02 -6.46
C VAL A 115 17.68 0.02 -5.26
N ALA A 116 18.72 0.86 -5.32
CA ALA A 116 19.67 1.02 -4.22
C ALA A 116 18.99 1.53 -2.95
N LEU A 117 18.11 2.53 -3.06
CA LEU A 117 17.32 3.07 -1.94
C LEU A 117 16.38 2.03 -1.33
N TYR A 118 15.67 1.25 -2.16
CA TYR A 118 14.82 0.16 -1.70
C TYR A 118 15.61 -0.86 -0.86
N ASN A 119 16.75 -1.30 -1.39
CA ASN A 119 17.61 -2.26 -0.73
C ASN A 119 18.21 -1.73 0.58
N ARG A 120 18.63 -0.46 0.60
CA ARG A 120 19.08 0.21 1.83
C ARG A 120 17.96 0.24 2.87
N HIS A 121 16.76 0.68 2.48
CA HIS A 121 15.59 0.69 3.36
C HIS A 121 15.31 -0.66 3.98
N LYS A 122 15.30 -1.73 3.18
CA LYS A 122 15.04 -3.09 3.64
C LYS A 122 16.09 -3.57 4.63
N ARG A 123 17.36 -3.33 4.33
CA ARG A 123 18.50 -3.75 5.15
C ARG A 123 18.51 -3.03 6.50
N GLU A 124 18.49 -1.71 6.50
CA GLU A 124 18.65 -0.91 7.71
C GLU A 124 17.42 -0.90 8.61
N ARG A 125 16.25 -1.23 8.06
CA ARG A 125 15.02 -1.39 8.81
C ARG A 125 14.74 -2.82 9.28
N SER A 126 15.67 -3.75 9.06
CA SER A 126 15.51 -5.17 9.38
C SER A 126 14.23 -5.77 8.79
N LEU A 127 13.91 -5.39 7.55
CA LEU A 127 12.72 -5.84 6.82
C LEU A 127 13.05 -6.90 5.77
N LEU A 128 14.29 -7.42 5.76
CA LEU A 128 14.66 -8.53 4.89
C LEU A 128 13.93 -9.78 5.35
N ILE A 129 13.16 -10.35 4.47
CA ILE A 129 12.62 -11.69 4.56
C ILE A 129 13.54 -12.54 3.66
N SER A 130 13.66 -13.81 3.87
CA SER A 130 14.59 -14.80 3.31
C SER A 130 15.20 -14.57 1.90
N ASP A 131 14.66 -13.68 1.09
CA ASP A 131 14.94 -13.59 -0.35
C ASP A 131 16.03 -12.57 -0.72
N GLY A 132 16.67 -11.94 0.27
CA GLY A 132 17.79 -11.05 0.03
C GLY A 132 17.40 -9.67 -0.53
N LEU A 133 18.33 -9.11 -1.33
CA LEU A 133 18.14 -7.81 -1.98
C LEU A 133 17.41 -7.98 -3.31
N ILE A 134 16.60 -6.98 -3.67
CA ILE A 134 15.92 -6.95 -4.95
C ILE A 134 16.89 -6.48 -6.04
N ASP A 135 16.85 -7.11 -7.20
CA ASP A 135 17.52 -6.63 -8.43
C ASP A 135 16.59 -5.72 -9.25
N ALA A 136 17.04 -5.31 -10.42
CA ALA A 136 16.28 -4.43 -11.32
C ALA A 136 14.97 -5.08 -11.76
N ASP A 137 15.04 -6.35 -12.19
CA ASP A 137 13.86 -7.11 -12.68
C ASP A 137 12.83 -7.30 -11.57
N GLY A 138 13.28 -7.69 -10.38
CA GLY A 138 12.40 -7.83 -9.22
C GLY A 138 11.77 -6.50 -8.79
N TYR A 139 12.53 -5.39 -8.87
CA TYR A 139 11.98 -4.06 -8.60
C TYR A 139 10.90 -3.70 -9.63
N GLU A 140 11.16 -3.92 -10.91
CA GLU A 140 10.22 -3.66 -11.99
C GLU A 140 8.93 -4.45 -11.80
N GLN A 141 9.02 -5.76 -11.60
CA GLN A 141 7.88 -6.64 -11.39
C GLN A 141 7.06 -6.29 -10.14
N PHE A 142 7.71 -5.80 -9.07
CA PHE A 142 7.03 -5.51 -7.81
C PHE A 142 6.41 -4.12 -7.75
N LEU A 143 7.10 -3.09 -8.28
CA LEU A 143 6.74 -1.69 -8.06
C LEU A 143 6.36 -0.93 -9.33
N VAL A 144 6.86 -1.34 -10.50
CA VAL A 144 6.59 -0.67 -11.79
C VAL A 144 5.47 -1.38 -12.55
N ASP A 145 5.56 -2.70 -12.69
CA ASP A 145 4.50 -3.49 -13.30
C ASP A 145 3.22 -3.43 -12.49
N THR A 146 2.12 -3.22 -13.19
CA THR A 146 0.84 -2.98 -12.51
C THR A 146 -0.35 -3.37 -13.35
N CYS A 147 -1.37 -3.91 -12.69
CA CYS A 147 -2.70 -4.10 -13.27
C CYS A 147 -3.65 -2.91 -13.05
N ALA A 148 -3.16 -1.78 -12.50
CA ALA A 148 -3.98 -0.64 -12.08
C ALA A 148 -3.47 0.69 -12.68
N ASP A 149 -4.22 1.77 -12.47
CA ASP A 149 -3.76 3.14 -12.72
C ASP A 149 -2.87 3.57 -11.54
N THR A 150 -1.56 3.34 -11.69
CA THR A 150 -0.57 3.50 -10.63
C THR A 150 0.23 4.79 -10.81
N ILE A 151 0.43 5.48 -9.72
CA ILE A 151 1.29 6.66 -9.60
C ILE A 151 2.45 6.38 -8.65
N GLU A 152 3.52 7.09 -8.88
CA GLU A 152 4.69 7.15 -8.01
C GLU A 152 4.82 8.56 -7.44
N LEU A 153 5.04 8.66 -6.14
CA LEU A 153 5.47 9.87 -5.48
C LEU A 153 6.96 9.72 -5.16
N THR A 154 7.78 10.61 -5.69
CA THR A 154 9.19 10.73 -5.33
C THR A 154 9.38 11.89 -4.37
N TYR A 155 10.11 11.65 -3.29
CA TYR A 155 10.45 12.65 -2.29
C TYR A 155 11.93 12.96 -2.41
N CYS A 156 12.28 14.18 -2.80
CA CYS A 156 13.65 14.64 -2.97
C CYS A 156 14.00 15.70 -1.93
N GLY A 157 15.11 15.51 -1.22
CA GLY A 157 15.72 16.50 -0.35
C GLY A 157 16.83 17.27 -1.05
N ALA A 158 17.63 18.04 -0.30
CA ALA A 158 18.77 18.79 -0.84
C ALA A 158 19.81 17.87 -1.52
N ASP A 159 20.02 16.68 -0.99
CA ASP A 159 21.05 15.72 -1.42
C ASP A 159 20.52 14.66 -2.42
N GLY A 160 19.30 14.80 -2.94
CA GLY A 160 18.70 13.88 -3.90
C GLY A 160 17.51 13.10 -3.38
N LEU A 161 17.33 11.86 -3.86
CA LEU A 161 16.19 11.01 -3.59
C LEU A 161 16.15 10.53 -2.12
N VAL A 162 15.11 10.91 -1.41
CA VAL A 162 14.88 10.55 0.01
C VAL A 162 13.89 9.38 0.15
N GLY A 163 12.92 9.28 -0.74
CA GLY A 163 11.92 8.23 -0.63
C GLY A 163 11.02 8.13 -1.85
N VAL A 164 10.33 7.00 -1.92
CA VAL A 164 9.35 6.69 -2.96
C VAL A 164 8.10 6.11 -2.33
N ALA A 165 6.94 6.49 -2.85
CA ALA A 165 5.68 5.83 -2.55
C ALA A 165 4.95 5.45 -3.82
N ILE A 166 4.43 4.23 -3.87
CA ILE A 166 3.60 3.72 -4.95
C ILE A 166 2.16 3.71 -4.47
N ALA A 167 1.28 4.31 -5.26
CA ALA A 167 -0.14 4.34 -4.97
C ALA A 167 -0.97 4.11 -6.24
N ASP A 168 -2.15 3.51 -6.08
CA ASP A 168 -3.08 3.28 -7.18
C ASP A 168 -4.28 4.23 -7.10
N ARG A 169 -4.68 4.80 -8.24
CA ARG A 169 -5.94 5.53 -8.38
C ARG A 169 -7.09 4.55 -8.53
N ALA A 170 -8.13 4.72 -7.71
CA ALA A 170 -9.24 3.79 -7.62
C ALA A 170 -10.58 4.53 -7.46
N GLY A 171 -11.10 5.08 -8.56
CA GLY A 171 -12.35 5.85 -8.53
C GLY A 171 -12.28 7.06 -7.60
N ASP A 172 -12.96 6.97 -6.47
CA ASP A 172 -13.00 7.99 -5.41
C ASP A 172 -11.89 7.83 -4.35
N ALA A 173 -10.83 7.08 -4.65
CA ALA A 173 -9.81 6.74 -3.67
C ALA A 173 -8.38 6.68 -4.24
N LEU A 174 -7.40 6.81 -3.34
CA LEU A 174 -6.04 6.27 -3.52
C LEU A 174 -5.86 5.00 -2.68
N SER A 175 -5.01 4.11 -3.16
CA SER A 175 -4.56 2.94 -2.41
C SER A 175 -3.04 3.00 -2.26
N ALA A 176 -2.55 3.26 -1.07
CA ALA A 176 -1.13 3.16 -0.74
C ALA A 176 -0.68 1.70 -0.87
N VAL A 177 0.16 1.41 -1.85
CA VAL A 177 0.65 0.06 -2.15
C VAL A 177 1.91 -0.22 -1.39
N TYR A 178 2.93 0.63 -1.56
CA TYR A 178 4.23 0.47 -0.94
C TYR A 178 4.91 1.81 -0.73
N SER A 179 5.79 1.92 0.27
CA SER A 179 6.68 3.06 0.43
C SER A 179 8.00 2.64 1.06
N PHE A 180 9.07 3.25 0.60
CA PHE A 180 10.42 3.07 1.14
C PHE A 180 11.16 4.40 1.13
N TYR A 181 12.16 4.55 1.99
CA TYR A 181 12.85 5.81 2.18
C TYR A 181 14.24 5.58 2.78
N ASP A 182 15.09 6.59 2.68
CA ASP A 182 16.41 6.62 3.30
C ASP A 182 16.27 6.71 4.84
N PRO A 183 16.73 5.70 5.59
CA PRO A 183 16.68 5.71 7.05
C PRO A 183 17.41 6.88 7.71
N SER A 184 18.42 7.47 7.05
CA SER A 184 19.13 8.65 7.56
C SER A 184 18.21 9.87 7.76
N TYR A 185 17.10 9.93 7.02
CA TYR A 185 16.05 10.96 7.16
C TYR A 185 14.99 10.64 8.21
N ALA A 186 15.25 9.69 9.13
CA ALA A 186 14.29 9.26 10.17
C ALA A 186 13.69 10.43 10.98
N ARG A 187 14.45 11.52 11.18
CA ARG A 187 13.97 12.74 11.88
C ARG A 187 12.78 13.41 11.19
N LEU A 188 12.62 13.27 9.88
CA LEU A 188 11.46 13.76 9.13
C LEU A 188 10.26 12.82 9.25
N SER A 189 10.45 11.59 9.75
CA SER A 189 9.41 10.55 9.79
C SER A 189 8.82 10.26 8.40
N PRO A 190 9.64 9.86 7.38
CA PRO A 190 9.23 9.87 5.97
C PRO A 190 8.02 8.97 5.69
N GLY A 191 7.88 7.83 6.37
CA GLY A 191 6.71 6.97 6.22
C GLY A 191 5.40 7.63 6.69
N ALA A 192 5.44 8.39 7.79
CA ALA A 192 4.27 9.13 8.25
C ALA A 192 4.01 10.35 7.35
N TYR A 193 5.06 11.06 6.91
CA TYR A 193 4.95 12.15 5.95
C TYR A 193 4.29 11.66 4.65
N SER A 194 4.73 10.53 4.11
CA SER A 194 4.18 9.94 2.89
C SER A 194 2.67 9.69 2.97
N ILE A 195 2.18 9.17 4.11
CA ILE A 195 0.74 8.97 4.30
C ILE A 195 0.00 10.32 4.34
N LEU A 196 0.53 11.30 5.06
CA LEU A 196 -0.08 12.63 5.17
C LEU A 196 -0.06 13.37 3.82
N LYS A 197 0.99 13.19 3.03
CA LYS A 197 1.07 13.73 1.67
C LYS A 197 0.03 13.10 0.74
N GLN A 198 -0.17 11.79 0.83
CA GLN A 198 -1.24 11.11 0.08
C GLN A 198 -2.64 11.55 0.54
N VAL A 199 -2.85 11.84 1.84
CA VAL A 199 -4.10 12.47 2.32
C VAL A 199 -4.28 13.85 1.68
N ALA A 200 -3.23 14.69 1.65
CA ALA A 200 -3.29 16.01 1.03
C ALA A 200 -3.62 15.92 -0.47
N LEU A 201 -3.01 14.98 -1.20
CA LEU A 201 -3.33 14.71 -2.60
C LEU A 201 -4.78 14.23 -2.79
N CYS A 202 -5.30 13.40 -1.88
CA CYS A 202 -6.71 13.02 -1.93
C CYS A 202 -7.62 14.24 -1.80
N HIS A 203 -7.33 15.18 -0.91
CA HIS A 203 -8.09 16.44 -0.80
C HIS A 203 -7.99 17.27 -2.07
N GLU A 204 -6.78 17.46 -2.60
CA GLU A 204 -6.53 18.21 -3.83
C GLU A 204 -7.29 17.65 -5.04
N TRP A 205 -7.36 16.32 -5.14
CA TRP A 205 -7.99 15.62 -6.25
C TRP A 205 -9.47 15.27 -6.01
N GLY A 206 -10.07 15.72 -4.91
CA GLY A 206 -11.46 15.45 -4.57
C GLY A 206 -11.75 13.97 -4.28
N LEU A 207 -10.74 13.20 -3.84
CA LEU A 207 -10.88 11.79 -3.51
C LEU A 207 -11.30 11.63 -2.05
N ARG A 208 -12.19 10.69 -1.80
CA ARG A 208 -12.75 10.47 -0.46
C ARG A 208 -11.91 9.56 0.42
N TYR A 209 -11.28 8.53 -0.14
CA TYR A 209 -10.63 7.51 0.66
C TYR A 209 -9.14 7.36 0.35
N LEU A 210 -8.35 7.13 1.41
CA LEU A 210 -6.98 6.62 1.30
C LEU A 210 -6.92 5.22 1.96
N TYR A 211 -6.74 4.18 1.14
CA TYR A 211 -6.53 2.81 1.63
C TYR A 211 -5.08 2.62 2.05
N LEU A 212 -4.86 2.08 3.28
CA LEU A 212 -3.52 1.85 3.84
C LEU A 212 -3.11 0.36 3.85
N GLY A 213 -3.80 -0.48 3.10
CA GLY A 213 -3.52 -1.90 3.05
C GLY A 213 -4.24 -2.70 4.12
N LEU A 214 -3.54 -3.67 4.71
CA LEU A 214 -4.05 -4.49 5.79
C LEU A 214 -3.63 -3.92 7.15
N TYR A 215 -4.50 -4.08 8.13
CA TYR A 215 -4.26 -3.88 9.55
C TYR A 215 -4.35 -5.24 10.25
N VAL A 216 -3.41 -5.52 11.14
CA VAL A 216 -3.39 -6.70 12.01
C VAL A 216 -3.06 -6.22 13.41
N ALA A 217 -3.99 -6.36 14.35
CA ALA A 217 -3.87 -5.79 15.70
C ALA A 217 -2.63 -6.31 16.45
N ASP A 218 -2.33 -7.59 16.30
CA ASP A 218 -1.21 -8.25 16.98
C ASP A 218 0.12 -8.16 16.22
N CYS A 219 0.13 -7.52 15.04
CA CYS A 219 1.36 -7.25 14.29
C CYS A 219 1.88 -5.84 14.58
N ARG A 220 3.01 -5.74 15.31
CA ARG A 220 3.64 -4.45 15.67
C ARG A 220 3.87 -3.54 14.46
N ALA A 221 4.29 -4.13 13.33
CA ALA A 221 4.56 -3.39 12.10
C ALA A 221 3.31 -2.79 11.43
N MET A 222 2.10 -3.23 11.82
CA MET A 222 0.83 -2.77 11.24
C MET A 222 0.06 -1.79 12.12
N ARG A 223 0.33 -1.75 13.44
CA ARG A 223 -0.42 -0.96 14.43
C ARG A 223 -0.43 0.53 14.15
N TYR A 224 0.63 1.09 13.54
CA TYR A 224 0.74 2.51 13.26
C TYR A 224 -0.41 3.06 12.41
N LYS A 225 -1.02 2.21 11.56
CA LYS A 225 -2.12 2.60 10.67
C LYS A 225 -3.36 3.06 11.44
N ALA A 226 -3.61 2.49 12.62
CA ALA A 226 -4.73 2.88 13.50
C ALA A 226 -4.54 4.25 14.19
N ARG A 227 -3.39 4.91 14.01
CA ARG A 227 -3.16 6.28 14.51
C ARG A 227 -3.77 7.37 13.64
N TYR A 228 -4.15 7.04 12.39
CA TYR A 228 -4.82 7.97 11.49
C TYR A 228 -6.32 7.90 11.73
N ARG A 229 -6.83 8.74 12.64
CA ARG A 229 -8.23 8.74 13.09
C ARG A 229 -8.99 9.96 12.60
N PRO A 230 -10.29 9.79 12.27
CA PRO A 230 -11.00 8.52 12.19
C PRO A 230 -10.56 7.68 10.99
N HIS A 231 -10.58 6.36 11.16
CA HIS A 231 -10.35 5.41 10.08
C HIS A 231 -11.45 4.36 10.03
N GLU A 232 -11.54 3.62 8.95
CA GLU A 232 -12.47 2.51 8.80
C GLU A 232 -11.70 1.20 8.59
N ARG A 233 -12.23 0.11 9.15
CA ARG A 233 -11.70 -1.25 8.96
C ARG A 233 -12.79 -2.16 8.42
N LEU A 234 -12.43 -3.04 7.50
CA LEU A 234 -13.32 -4.05 6.94
C LEU A 234 -13.33 -5.28 7.86
N ILE A 235 -14.41 -5.44 8.62
CA ILE A 235 -14.61 -6.52 9.58
C ILE A 235 -15.88 -7.25 9.18
N ASP A 236 -15.80 -8.55 8.98
CA ASP A 236 -16.92 -9.42 8.58
C ASP A 236 -17.69 -8.88 7.36
N GLY A 237 -16.94 -8.39 6.36
CA GLY A 237 -17.50 -7.84 5.12
C GLY A 237 -18.13 -6.44 5.24
N ARG A 238 -18.02 -5.79 6.41
CA ARG A 238 -18.59 -4.45 6.65
C ARG A 238 -17.52 -3.45 7.08
N TRP A 239 -17.53 -2.26 6.50
CA TRP A 239 -16.69 -1.16 6.94
C TRP A 239 -17.19 -0.57 8.26
N ARG A 240 -16.36 -0.64 9.30
CA ARG A 240 -16.66 -0.10 10.64
C ARG A 240 -15.70 1.06 10.93
N ARG A 241 -16.27 2.17 11.42
CA ARG A 241 -15.52 3.39 11.77
C ARG A 241 -14.93 3.29 13.18
N PHE A 242 -13.71 3.79 13.32
CA PHE A 242 -12.97 3.92 14.58
C PHE A 242 -12.52 5.39 14.72
N ALA A 243 -13.07 6.05 15.73
CA ALA A 243 -12.76 7.43 16.11
C ALA A 243 -11.48 7.51 16.97
#